data_126bd76a9c039ea1fb9aa263f6ed5c8e
#
_entry.id   126bd76a9c039ea1fb9aa263f6ed5c8e
#
_cell.length_a   1.000
_cell.length_b   1.000
_cell.length_c   1.000
_cell.angle_alpha   90.00
_cell.angle_beta   90.00
_cell.angle_gamma   90.00
#
_symmetry.space_group_name_H-M   'P 1'
#
loop_
_entity.id
_entity.type
_entity.pdbx_description
1 polymer ?
#
loop_
_entity_poly.entity_id
_entity_poly.type
_entity_poly.pdbx_seq_one_letter_code
_entity_poly.pdbx_strand_id
1 'polypeptide(L)'
;MSEQQKPGLSEGTLHEQLTDGSKSAFGRYQDLALGSNSVWYLIKYELIMLLASWIPGALGLVLRKTLYPLLLGSVGRNVIFGQGVAIRHGLKITIGDGVIIDDGTVLDAKGGANKGMSIGTNTIVSRNVVLSCKNGDITIGENCTIGISTLIHAMEGSNVTIGDNVLIGAFCYFIGSGPYGSDDLNKPFKQQGMFPQGGISVSGNVWFGSHVQVLDGVNIGHSAIVGASTVVNKHVDEFDVVAGVPMKVLKNRQTA
;
A
#
# COMPACT_ATOMS: atom_id res chain seq x y z
N MET A 1 3.65 -22.81 -29.70
CA MET A 1 3.60 -23.35 -28.33
C MET A 1 2.62 -22.48 -27.58
N SER A 2 1.43 -22.99 -27.27
CA SER A 2 0.40 -22.26 -26.54
C SER A 2 0.84 -22.13 -25.08
N GLU A 3 1.18 -20.92 -24.65
CA GLU A 3 1.27 -20.60 -23.22
C GLU A 3 -0.11 -20.91 -22.61
N GLN A 4 -0.13 -21.89 -21.73
CA GLN A 4 -1.31 -22.14 -20.89
C GLN A 4 -1.47 -20.92 -19.99
N GLN A 5 -2.42 -20.08 -20.33
CA GLN A 5 -2.87 -18.96 -19.49
C GLN A 5 -3.24 -19.50 -18.11
N LYS A 6 -2.49 -19.10 -17.09
CA LYS A 6 -2.86 -19.41 -15.70
C LYS A 6 -4.28 -18.85 -15.45
N PRO A 7 -5.15 -19.56 -14.73
CA PRO A 7 -6.47 -19.04 -14.41
C PRO A 7 -6.33 -17.71 -13.69
N GLY A 8 -6.98 -16.67 -14.20
CA GLY A 8 -6.98 -15.35 -13.59
C GLY A 8 -7.62 -15.37 -12.20
N LEU A 9 -7.12 -14.55 -11.30
CA LEU A 9 -7.76 -14.36 -9.99
C LEU A 9 -9.16 -13.76 -10.21
N SER A 10 -10.20 -14.38 -9.67
CA SER A 10 -11.53 -13.79 -9.71
C SER A 10 -11.59 -12.65 -8.70
N GLU A 11 -11.84 -11.41 -9.15
CA GLU A 11 -12.22 -10.31 -8.25
C GLU A 11 -13.50 -10.60 -7.45
N GLY A 12 -14.24 -11.67 -7.87
CA GLY A 12 -15.49 -12.11 -7.28
C GLY A 12 -15.44 -12.26 -5.77
N THR A 13 -14.38 -12.81 -5.22
CA THR A 13 -14.35 -13.18 -3.81
C THR A 13 -14.49 -12.01 -2.85
N LEU A 14 -13.80 -10.88 -3.06
CA LEU A 14 -13.91 -9.74 -2.15
C LEU A 14 -15.15 -8.88 -2.44
N HIS A 15 -15.45 -8.65 -3.71
CA HIS A 15 -16.66 -7.93 -4.10
C HIS A 15 -17.91 -8.70 -3.70
N GLU A 16 -17.95 -10.03 -3.91
CA GLU A 16 -19.03 -10.89 -3.48
C GLU A 16 -19.19 -10.90 -1.96
N GLN A 17 -18.08 -10.96 -1.21
CA GLN A 17 -18.11 -10.87 0.26
C GLN A 17 -18.71 -9.55 0.76
N LEU A 18 -18.42 -8.42 0.09
CA LEU A 18 -18.94 -7.10 0.46
C LEU A 18 -20.36 -6.85 -0.03
N THR A 19 -20.77 -7.50 -1.11
CA THR A 19 -22.13 -7.39 -1.70
C THR A 19 -23.05 -8.55 -1.35
N ASP A 20 -22.53 -9.53 -0.60
CA ASP A 20 -23.32 -10.67 -0.13
C ASP A 20 -24.47 -10.18 0.76
N GLY A 21 -25.70 -10.31 0.21
CA GLY A 21 -26.92 -9.92 0.91
C GLY A 21 -27.25 -10.82 2.12
N SER A 22 -26.53 -11.93 2.33
CA SER A 22 -26.70 -12.82 3.47
C SER A 22 -26.12 -12.24 4.78
N LYS A 23 -25.12 -11.36 4.68
CA LYS A 23 -24.47 -10.73 5.85
C LYS A 23 -25.22 -9.46 6.28
N SER A 24 -25.39 -9.28 7.59
CA SER A 24 -25.89 -8.03 8.16
C SER A 24 -24.96 -6.85 7.82
N ALA A 25 -25.47 -5.61 7.82
CA ALA A 25 -24.68 -4.40 7.65
C ALA A 25 -23.52 -4.33 8.66
N PHE A 26 -23.76 -4.81 9.87
CA PHE A 26 -22.77 -4.90 10.92
C PHE A 26 -21.64 -5.90 10.62
N GLY A 27 -21.98 -7.10 10.15
CA GLY A 27 -20.97 -8.10 9.73
C GLY A 27 -20.13 -7.59 8.56
N ARG A 28 -20.74 -6.92 7.58
CA ARG A 28 -20.01 -6.29 6.47
C ARG A 28 -19.05 -5.19 6.94
N TYR A 29 -19.47 -4.40 7.93
CA TYR A 29 -18.59 -3.40 8.55
C TYR A 29 -17.39 -4.03 9.25
N GLN A 30 -17.60 -5.11 10.02
CA GLN A 30 -16.50 -5.84 10.66
C GLN A 30 -15.51 -6.40 9.63
N ASP A 31 -15.99 -6.99 8.55
CA ASP A 31 -15.15 -7.49 7.46
C ASP A 31 -14.40 -6.35 6.74
N LEU A 32 -15.03 -5.19 6.57
CA LEU A 32 -14.43 -4.06 5.87
C LEU A 32 -13.37 -3.35 6.70
N ALA A 33 -13.65 -3.11 7.99
CA ALA A 33 -12.84 -2.22 8.82
C ALA A 33 -11.89 -2.98 9.77
N LEU A 34 -12.32 -4.09 10.33
CA LEU A 34 -11.63 -4.73 11.44
C LEU A 34 -10.87 -6.00 11.07
N GLY A 35 -11.42 -6.80 10.14
CA GLY A 35 -10.88 -8.13 9.84
C GLY A 35 -10.98 -9.09 11.03
N SER A 36 -11.90 -8.83 11.94
CA SER A 36 -12.11 -9.62 13.17
C SER A 36 -13.57 -9.63 13.55
N ASN A 37 -14.08 -10.81 13.91
CA ASN A 37 -15.46 -10.99 14.38
C ASN A 37 -15.60 -10.76 15.90
N SER A 38 -14.53 -10.36 16.58
CA SER A 38 -14.54 -10.11 18.02
C SER A 38 -15.30 -8.83 18.36
N VAL A 39 -16.39 -8.96 19.11
CA VAL A 39 -17.18 -7.83 19.61
C VAL A 39 -16.34 -6.93 20.52
N TRP A 40 -15.46 -7.52 21.34
CA TRP A 40 -14.57 -6.75 22.22
C TRP A 40 -13.55 -5.93 21.43
N TYR A 41 -13.00 -6.50 20.34
CA TYR A 41 -12.10 -5.73 19.46
C TYR A 41 -12.84 -4.60 18.76
N LEU A 42 -14.08 -4.82 18.33
CA LEU A 42 -14.93 -3.79 17.77
C LEU A 42 -15.17 -2.64 18.76
N ILE A 43 -15.63 -2.95 19.98
CA ILE A 43 -15.87 -1.92 20.99
C ILE A 43 -14.59 -1.13 21.27
N LYS A 44 -13.47 -1.82 21.42
CA LYS A 44 -12.16 -1.18 21.59
C LYS A 44 -11.81 -0.25 20.43
N TYR A 45 -12.00 -0.72 19.20
CA TYR A 45 -11.71 0.05 17.99
C TYR A 45 -12.57 1.31 17.94
N GLU A 46 -13.88 1.19 18.08
CA GLU A 46 -14.80 2.33 18.04
C GLU A 46 -14.50 3.38 19.11
N LEU A 47 -14.24 2.95 20.34
CA LEU A 47 -13.90 3.87 21.43
C LEU A 47 -12.58 4.60 21.17
N ILE A 48 -11.56 3.91 20.70
CA ILE A 48 -10.25 4.52 20.39
C ILE A 48 -10.39 5.51 19.23
N MET A 49 -11.09 5.13 18.16
CA MET A 49 -11.28 6.01 17.00
C MET A 49 -12.12 7.24 17.39
N LEU A 50 -13.18 7.07 18.18
CA LEU A 50 -14.00 8.16 18.69
C LEU A 50 -13.20 9.14 19.56
N LEU A 51 -12.31 8.63 20.41
CA LEU A 51 -11.57 9.44 21.39
C LEU A 51 -10.29 10.08 20.83
N ALA A 52 -9.71 9.50 19.76
CA ALA A 52 -8.35 9.90 19.35
C ALA A 52 -8.26 10.43 17.92
N SER A 53 -9.10 9.99 16.98
CA SER A 53 -8.87 10.24 15.56
C SER A 53 -8.99 11.71 15.15
N TRP A 54 -9.95 12.43 15.70
CA TRP A 54 -10.32 13.78 15.28
C TRP A 54 -9.74 14.91 16.15
N ILE A 55 -9.24 14.61 17.35
CA ILE A 55 -8.74 15.63 18.27
C ILE A 55 -7.45 16.25 17.70
N PRO A 56 -7.43 17.59 17.45
CA PRO A 56 -6.26 18.26 16.90
C PRO A 56 -5.17 18.53 17.95
N GLY A 57 -4.00 18.97 17.48
CA GLY A 57 -2.92 19.48 18.30
C GLY A 57 -2.28 18.47 19.24
N ALA A 58 -1.59 18.98 20.26
CA ALA A 58 -0.75 18.17 21.15
C ALA A 58 -1.56 17.12 21.94
N LEU A 59 -2.77 17.46 22.39
CA LEU A 59 -3.62 16.49 23.09
C LEU A 59 -3.97 15.30 22.19
N GLY A 60 -4.39 15.56 20.96
CA GLY A 60 -4.68 14.50 19.99
C GLY A 60 -3.47 13.64 19.69
N LEU A 61 -2.29 14.26 19.56
CA LEU A 61 -1.04 13.54 19.34
C LEU A 61 -0.74 12.56 20.49
N VAL A 62 -0.85 13.01 21.74
CA VAL A 62 -0.63 12.15 22.92
C VAL A 62 -1.64 11.01 22.97
N LEU A 63 -2.93 11.29 22.71
CA LEU A 63 -3.97 10.27 22.69
C LEU A 63 -3.68 9.20 21.62
N ARG A 64 -3.37 9.61 20.39
CA ARG A 64 -3.07 8.66 19.30
C ARG A 64 -1.81 7.85 19.59
N LYS A 65 -0.74 8.50 20.09
CA LYS A 65 0.49 7.81 20.49
C LYS A 65 0.23 6.70 21.51
N THR A 66 -0.72 6.90 22.41
CA THR A 66 -1.02 5.96 23.51
C THR A 66 -2.05 4.90 23.08
N LEU A 67 -3.06 5.28 22.31
CA LEU A 67 -4.22 4.42 22.04
C LEU A 67 -4.10 3.63 20.74
N TYR A 68 -3.53 4.22 19.68
CA TYR A 68 -3.43 3.52 18.38
C TYR A 68 -2.59 2.24 18.41
N PRO A 69 -1.49 2.13 19.20
CA PRO A 69 -0.78 0.87 19.34
C PRO A 69 -1.65 -0.31 19.79
N LEU A 70 -2.73 -0.04 20.51
CA LEU A 70 -3.68 -1.07 20.95
C LEU A 70 -4.53 -1.66 19.83
N LEU A 71 -4.58 -1.00 18.66
CA LEU A 71 -5.30 -1.44 17.46
C LEU A 71 -4.40 -2.15 16.45
N LEU A 72 -3.08 -2.03 16.60
CA LEU A 72 -2.08 -2.48 15.65
C LEU A 72 -1.42 -3.80 16.10
N GLY A 73 -0.88 -4.54 15.14
CA GLY A 73 -0.17 -5.79 15.42
C GLY A 73 1.11 -5.56 16.21
N SER A 74 1.91 -4.56 15.81
CA SER A 74 3.12 -4.15 16.53
C SER A 74 3.45 -2.69 16.22
N VAL A 75 3.90 -1.96 17.24
CA VAL A 75 4.33 -0.55 17.08
C VAL A 75 5.61 -0.33 17.88
N GLY A 76 6.61 0.21 17.20
CA GLY A 76 7.88 0.57 17.79
C GLY A 76 7.82 1.80 18.72
N ARG A 77 8.97 2.22 19.19
CA ARG A 77 9.09 3.40 20.07
C ARG A 77 9.06 4.68 19.26
N ASN A 78 8.59 5.77 19.88
CA ASN A 78 8.60 7.14 19.32
C ASN A 78 7.85 7.28 17.99
N VAL A 79 6.83 6.45 17.75
CA VAL A 79 5.95 6.58 16.59
C VAL A 79 5.00 7.77 16.79
N ILE A 80 4.81 8.53 15.71
CA ILE A 80 3.88 9.68 15.67
C ILE A 80 2.72 9.34 14.74
N PHE A 81 1.49 9.57 15.21
CA PHE A 81 0.27 9.43 14.40
C PHE A 81 -0.42 10.78 14.26
N GLY A 82 -0.59 11.24 13.04
CA GLY A 82 -1.32 12.45 12.67
C GLY A 82 -2.82 12.36 12.89
N GLN A 83 -3.50 13.47 12.74
CA GLN A 83 -4.96 13.57 12.84
C GLN A 83 -5.64 12.86 11.67
N GLY A 84 -6.76 12.18 11.92
CA GLY A 84 -7.56 11.55 10.87
C GLY A 84 -6.91 10.33 10.22
N VAL A 85 -5.87 9.76 10.82
CA VAL A 85 -5.27 8.50 10.35
C VAL A 85 -6.31 7.38 10.48
N ALA A 86 -6.65 6.75 9.35
CA ALA A 86 -7.58 5.64 9.30
C ALA A 86 -6.80 4.31 9.36
N ILE A 87 -7.22 3.43 10.28
CA ILE A 87 -6.60 2.11 10.48
C ILE A 87 -7.65 1.05 10.15
N ARG A 88 -7.37 0.19 9.18
CA ARG A 88 -8.21 -0.96 8.85
C ARG A 88 -7.40 -2.24 8.92
N HIS A 89 -7.97 -3.30 9.47
CA HIS A 89 -7.27 -4.58 9.70
C HIS A 89 -5.96 -4.40 10.49
N GLY A 90 -5.99 -3.52 11.50
CA GLY A 90 -4.80 -3.04 12.21
C GLY A 90 -3.92 -4.14 12.80
N LEU A 91 -4.48 -5.29 13.19
CA LEU A 91 -3.73 -6.43 13.71
C LEU A 91 -2.70 -7.01 12.73
N LYS A 92 -2.82 -6.66 11.44
CA LYS A 92 -1.88 -7.04 10.37
C LYS A 92 -0.91 -5.90 10.01
N ILE A 93 -0.84 -4.84 10.81
CA ILE A 93 0.05 -3.71 10.57
C ILE A 93 1.17 -3.70 11.60
N THR A 94 2.40 -3.68 11.12
CA THR A 94 3.61 -3.57 11.93
C THR A 94 4.34 -2.27 11.58
N ILE A 95 4.70 -1.47 12.61
CA ILE A 95 5.35 -0.17 12.47
C ILE A 95 6.63 -0.17 13.31
N GLY A 96 7.76 0.20 12.70
CA GLY A 96 9.07 0.30 13.33
C GLY A 96 9.23 1.51 14.25
N ASP A 97 10.41 1.65 14.84
CA ASP A 97 10.78 2.77 15.73
C ASP A 97 10.84 4.09 14.93
N GLY A 98 10.44 5.21 15.53
CA GLY A 98 10.61 6.54 14.98
C GLY A 98 9.79 6.87 13.73
N VAL A 99 8.84 6.03 13.34
CA VAL A 99 7.99 6.24 12.16
C VAL A 99 7.02 7.40 12.39
N ILE A 100 6.83 8.19 11.34
CA ILE A 100 5.81 9.26 11.31
C ILE A 100 4.74 8.88 10.30
N ILE A 101 3.49 8.74 10.76
CA ILE A 101 2.28 8.59 9.95
C ILE A 101 1.53 9.90 10.04
N ASP A 102 1.58 10.73 8.98
CA ASP A 102 1.05 12.10 8.99
C ASP A 102 -0.48 12.13 8.75
N ASP A 103 -1.07 13.30 8.84
CA ASP A 103 -2.54 13.53 8.84
C ASP A 103 -3.24 12.92 7.62
N GLY A 104 -4.42 12.36 7.87
CA GLY A 104 -5.29 11.83 6.81
C GLY A 104 -4.79 10.57 6.11
N THR A 105 -3.70 9.97 6.58
CA THR A 105 -3.16 8.73 6.00
C THR A 105 -4.11 7.56 6.24
N VAL A 106 -4.23 6.69 5.25
CA VAL A 106 -5.02 5.45 5.33
C VAL A 106 -4.08 4.25 5.34
N LEU A 107 -4.14 3.47 6.40
CA LEU A 107 -3.46 2.18 6.54
C LEU A 107 -4.51 1.07 6.47
N ASP A 108 -4.66 0.42 5.31
CA ASP A 108 -5.64 -0.64 5.08
C ASP A 108 -4.92 -1.96 4.74
N ALA A 109 -4.76 -2.82 5.74
CA ALA A 109 -4.09 -4.11 5.61
C ALA A 109 -5.06 -5.27 5.30
N LYS A 110 -6.14 -4.98 4.56
CA LYS A 110 -7.22 -5.92 4.27
C LYS A 110 -6.75 -7.16 3.53
N GLY A 111 -7.29 -8.29 3.97
CA GLY A 111 -7.10 -9.58 3.32
C GLY A 111 -7.35 -10.75 4.26
N GLY A 112 -7.59 -11.93 3.70
CA GLY A 112 -7.78 -13.18 4.44
C GLY A 112 -6.44 -13.80 4.87
N ALA A 113 -5.65 -14.23 3.90
CA ALA A 113 -4.41 -15.00 4.13
C ALA A 113 -3.12 -14.16 4.05
N ASN A 114 -3.19 -12.87 3.69
CA ASN A 114 -2.03 -12.00 3.60
C ASN A 114 -1.41 -11.71 4.98
N LYS A 115 -0.12 -11.36 4.99
CA LYS A 115 0.60 -10.91 6.18
C LYS A 115 0.19 -9.49 6.57
N GLY A 116 -0.15 -8.67 5.56
CA GLY A 116 -0.59 -7.30 5.71
C GLY A 116 0.48 -6.27 5.37
N MET A 117 0.84 -5.42 6.33
CA MET A 117 1.68 -4.25 6.09
C MET A 117 2.80 -4.15 7.11
N SER A 118 4.01 -3.85 6.63
CA SER A 118 5.15 -3.49 7.50
C SER A 118 5.79 -2.18 7.05
N ILE A 119 6.10 -1.29 8.00
CA ILE A 119 6.76 -0.02 7.78
C ILE A 119 8.02 0.02 8.65
N GLY A 120 9.18 0.13 8.03
CA GLY A 120 10.49 0.12 8.69
C GLY A 120 10.80 1.39 9.48
N THR A 121 11.83 1.30 10.32
CA THR A 121 12.29 2.33 11.25
C THR A 121 12.58 3.66 10.55
N ASN A 122 12.29 4.79 11.23
CA ASN A 122 12.55 6.17 10.76
C ASN A 122 11.89 6.53 9.42
N THR A 123 10.88 5.80 8.99
CA THR A 123 10.16 6.09 7.74
C THR A 123 9.08 7.14 7.97
N ILE A 124 8.94 8.06 7.02
CA ILE A 124 7.91 9.11 7.01
C ILE A 124 6.88 8.79 5.95
N VAL A 125 5.64 8.61 6.39
CA VAL A 125 4.46 8.49 5.55
C VAL A 125 3.71 9.81 5.62
N SER A 126 3.81 10.63 4.56
CA SER A 126 3.27 11.99 4.55
C SER A 126 1.74 12.02 4.46
N ARG A 127 1.17 13.23 4.52
CA ARG A 127 -0.29 13.45 4.54
C ARG A 127 -1.02 12.82 3.37
N ASN A 128 -2.22 12.31 3.67
CA ASN A 128 -3.14 11.73 2.68
C ASN A 128 -2.55 10.58 1.87
N VAL A 129 -1.51 9.92 2.35
CA VAL A 129 -0.99 8.71 1.73
C VAL A 129 -1.97 7.57 1.97
N VAL A 130 -2.16 6.73 0.95
CA VAL A 130 -3.00 5.53 1.05
C VAL A 130 -2.13 4.30 0.84
N LEU A 131 -1.98 3.49 1.88
CA LEU A 131 -1.38 2.17 1.81
C LEU A 131 -2.51 1.14 1.90
N SER A 132 -2.74 0.40 0.81
CA SER A 132 -3.92 -0.47 0.68
C SER A 132 -3.53 -1.87 0.24
N CYS A 133 -3.75 -2.83 1.13
CA CYS A 133 -3.68 -4.25 0.80
C CYS A 133 -5.07 -4.77 0.39
N LYS A 134 -5.07 -5.68 -0.59
CA LYS A 134 -6.24 -6.45 -0.99
C LYS A 134 -5.78 -7.89 -1.23
N ASN A 135 -5.63 -8.64 -0.15
CA ASN A 135 -4.97 -9.96 -0.12
C ASN A 135 -3.48 -9.96 -0.52
N GLY A 136 -2.89 -8.84 -0.91
CA GLY A 136 -1.46 -8.69 -1.09
C GLY A 136 -0.77 -8.08 0.13
N ASP A 137 0.54 -8.02 0.11
CA ASP A 137 1.36 -7.49 1.19
C ASP A 137 2.09 -6.20 0.75
N ILE A 138 2.24 -5.25 1.68
CA ILE A 138 3.08 -4.07 1.51
C ILE A 138 4.22 -4.11 2.52
N THR A 139 5.44 -4.05 2.03
CA THR A 139 6.65 -3.94 2.86
C THR A 139 7.39 -2.67 2.48
N ILE A 140 7.60 -1.77 3.43
CA ILE A 140 8.38 -0.54 3.28
C ILE A 140 9.58 -0.62 4.23
N GLY A 141 10.77 -0.43 3.71
CA GLY A 141 12.03 -0.48 4.44
C GLY A 141 12.23 0.71 5.38
N GLU A 142 13.45 0.85 5.86
CA GLU A 142 13.86 1.87 6.82
C GLU A 142 14.27 3.18 6.13
N ASN A 143 14.17 4.29 6.86
CA ASN A 143 14.63 5.62 6.42
C ASN A 143 13.99 6.08 5.09
N CYS A 144 12.77 5.64 4.80
CA CYS A 144 12.04 6.02 3.59
C CYS A 144 11.21 7.28 3.79
N THR A 145 10.92 7.98 2.70
CA THR A 145 9.93 9.07 2.68
C THR A 145 8.92 8.81 1.59
N ILE A 146 7.65 8.68 1.99
CA ILE A 146 6.52 8.54 1.06
C ILE A 146 5.83 9.89 0.95
N GLY A 147 5.90 10.50 -0.24
CA GLY A 147 5.39 11.86 -0.49
C GLY A 147 3.87 11.97 -0.39
N ILE A 148 3.39 13.18 -0.18
CA ILE A 148 1.98 13.55 0.02
C ILE A 148 1.09 12.93 -1.06
N SER A 149 -0.09 12.41 -0.66
CA SER A 149 -1.12 11.88 -1.55
C SER A 149 -0.66 10.76 -2.50
N THR A 150 0.38 10.03 -2.10
CA THR A 150 0.83 8.83 -2.81
C THR A 150 -0.07 7.66 -2.46
N LEU A 151 -0.37 6.82 -3.46
CA LEU A 151 -1.10 5.57 -3.27
C LEU A 151 -0.18 4.38 -3.56
N ILE A 152 -0.12 3.45 -2.61
CA ILE A 152 0.55 2.15 -2.78
C ILE A 152 -0.50 1.08 -2.57
N HIS A 153 -0.74 0.28 -3.61
CA HIS A 153 -1.75 -0.76 -3.62
C HIS A 153 -1.14 -2.12 -3.94
N ALA A 154 -1.43 -3.12 -3.09
CA ALA A 154 -0.98 -4.49 -3.26
C ALA A 154 -2.19 -5.44 -3.29
N MET A 155 -2.26 -6.28 -4.32
CA MET A 155 -3.28 -7.30 -4.45
C MET A 155 -2.69 -8.70 -4.33
N GLU A 156 -3.57 -9.70 -4.21
CA GLU A 156 -3.20 -11.10 -4.24
C GLU A 156 -2.33 -11.43 -5.47
N GLY A 157 -1.17 -12.03 -5.23
CA GLY A 157 -0.19 -12.33 -6.29
C GLY A 157 0.64 -11.15 -6.77
N SER A 158 0.43 -9.93 -6.22
CA SER A 158 1.13 -8.70 -6.61
C SER A 158 1.49 -7.86 -5.38
N ASN A 159 2.45 -8.34 -4.60
CA ASN A 159 2.96 -7.63 -3.43
C ASN A 159 3.76 -6.40 -3.83
N VAL A 160 3.85 -5.41 -2.93
CA VAL A 160 4.70 -4.23 -3.12
C VAL A 160 5.79 -4.22 -2.05
N THR A 161 7.04 -4.29 -2.48
CA THR A 161 8.21 -4.21 -1.60
C THR A 161 9.04 -2.99 -1.97
N ILE A 162 9.29 -2.14 -0.98
CA ILE A 162 10.13 -0.95 -1.08
C ILE A 162 11.29 -1.14 -0.11
N GLY A 163 12.52 -1.08 -0.62
CA GLY A 163 13.75 -1.21 0.16
C GLY A 163 14.04 0.01 1.02
N ASP A 164 15.22 0.04 1.60
CA ASP A 164 15.63 1.11 2.52
C ASP A 164 16.08 2.37 1.79
N ASN A 165 15.99 3.53 2.47
CA ASN A 165 16.47 4.82 1.98
C ASN A 165 15.82 5.26 0.66
N VAL A 166 14.56 4.88 0.43
CA VAL A 166 13.81 5.26 -0.76
C VAL A 166 13.09 6.58 -0.55
N LEU A 167 13.24 7.49 -1.53
CA LEU A 167 12.54 8.78 -1.55
C LEU A 167 11.47 8.76 -2.65
N ILE A 168 10.22 8.86 -2.27
CA ILE A 168 9.07 8.93 -3.18
C ILE A 168 8.49 10.34 -3.14
N GLY A 169 8.42 10.98 -4.30
CA GLY A 169 7.79 12.29 -4.47
C GLY A 169 6.28 12.24 -4.23
N ALA A 170 5.64 13.40 -4.25
CA ALA A 170 4.20 13.51 -4.05
C ALA A 170 3.38 12.94 -5.23
N PHE A 171 2.15 12.51 -4.94
CA PHE A 171 1.18 12.05 -5.95
C PHE A 171 1.67 10.88 -6.80
N CYS A 172 2.50 10.01 -6.26
CA CYS A 172 2.93 8.80 -6.94
C CYS A 172 1.89 7.68 -6.80
N TYR A 173 1.93 6.72 -7.73
CA TYR A 173 1.01 5.60 -7.74
C TYR A 173 1.75 4.29 -8.01
N PHE A 174 1.76 3.37 -7.04
CA PHE A 174 2.34 2.03 -7.14
C PHE A 174 1.20 1.03 -7.22
N ILE A 175 0.99 0.43 -8.40
CA ILE A 175 -0.14 -0.45 -8.67
C ILE A 175 0.35 -1.89 -8.67
N GLY A 176 0.37 -2.52 -7.49
CA GLY A 176 0.57 -3.96 -7.35
C GLY A 176 -0.74 -4.70 -7.60
N SER A 177 -1.19 -4.67 -8.85
CA SER A 177 -2.36 -5.42 -9.32
C SER A 177 -2.22 -5.65 -10.81
N GLY A 178 -2.46 -6.89 -11.25
CA GLY A 178 -2.34 -7.25 -12.66
C GLY A 178 -3.41 -6.60 -13.55
N PRO A 179 -3.23 -6.65 -14.86
CA PRO A 179 -4.26 -6.24 -15.81
C PRO A 179 -5.47 -7.17 -15.75
N TYR A 180 -6.62 -6.65 -16.14
CA TYR A 180 -7.80 -7.47 -16.39
C TYR A 180 -7.67 -8.19 -17.72
N GLY A 181 -8.29 -9.39 -17.82
CA GLY A 181 -8.49 -10.05 -19.11
C GLY A 181 -9.30 -9.17 -20.05
N SER A 182 -8.91 -9.15 -21.32
CA SER A 182 -9.49 -8.28 -22.34
C SER A 182 -9.84 -9.01 -23.66
N ASP A 183 -9.64 -10.32 -23.69
CA ASP A 183 -9.71 -11.09 -24.93
C ASP A 183 -11.16 -11.43 -25.35
N ASP A 184 -12.07 -11.52 -24.39
CA ASP A 184 -13.49 -11.80 -24.67
C ASP A 184 -14.29 -10.49 -24.80
N LEU A 185 -14.57 -10.09 -26.02
CA LEU A 185 -15.30 -8.86 -26.33
C LEU A 185 -16.76 -8.87 -25.87
N ASN A 186 -17.29 -10.02 -25.53
CA ASN A 186 -18.69 -10.19 -25.10
C ASN A 186 -18.85 -10.21 -23.57
N LYS A 187 -17.75 -10.22 -22.83
CA LYS A 187 -17.76 -10.21 -21.37
C LYS A 187 -17.27 -8.88 -20.80
N PRO A 188 -17.92 -8.36 -19.76
CA PRO A 188 -17.38 -7.24 -18.99
C PRO A 188 -15.98 -7.58 -18.44
N PHE A 189 -15.05 -6.62 -18.42
CA PHE A 189 -13.68 -6.81 -17.93
C PHE A 189 -13.64 -7.46 -16.54
N LYS A 190 -14.52 -7.06 -15.63
CA LYS A 190 -14.63 -7.62 -14.29
C LYS A 190 -14.89 -9.13 -14.24
N GLN A 191 -15.50 -9.69 -15.29
CA GLN A 191 -15.80 -11.13 -15.39
C GLN A 191 -14.68 -11.92 -16.10
N GLN A 192 -13.67 -11.25 -16.65
CA GLN A 192 -12.57 -11.88 -17.36
C GLN A 192 -11.39 -12.24 -16.45
N GLY A 193 -11.47 -11.87 -15.16
CA GLY A 193 -10.42 -12.11 -14.20
C GLY A 193 -9.27 -11.09 -14.28
N MET A 194 -8.40 -11.15 -13.32
CA MET A 194 -7.21 -10.32 -13.21
C MET A 194 -5.96 -11.20 -13.19
N PHE A 195 -4.90 -10.75 -13.84
CA PHE A 195 -3.69 -11.53 -14.07
C PHE A 195 -2.49 -10.84 -13.39
N PRO A 196 -2.19 -11.20 -12.12
CA PRO A 196 -1.03 -10.66 -11.41
C PRO A 196 0.27 -10.90 -12.17
N GLN A 197 1.12 -9.86 -12.22
CA GLN A 197 2.42 -9.91 -12.90
C GLN A 197 3.60 -10.11 -11.92
N GLY A 198 3.31 -10.35 -10.64
CA GLY A 198 4.33 -10.68 -9.63
C GLY A 198 4.65 -9.55 -8.65
N GLY A 199 4.00 -8.41 -8.75
CA GLY A 199 4.17 -7.32 -7.82
C GLY A 199 5.21 -6.28 -8.23
N ILE A 200 5.51 -5.37 -7.31
CA ILE A 200 6.51 -4.31 -7.49
C ILE A 200 7.63 -4.52 -6.48
N SER A 201 8.87 -4.53 -6.97
CA SER A 201 10.05 -4.58 -6.12
C SER A 201 10.94 -3.36 -6.38
N VAL A 202 11.15 -2.55 -5.35
CA VAL A 202 12.04 -1.39 -5.37
C VAL A 202 13.22 -1.68 -4.46
N SER A 203 14.42 -1.68 -5.00
CA SER A 203 15.66 -1.83 -4.23
C SER A 203 15.95 -0.57 -3.38
N GLY A 204 17.00 -0.60 -2.56
CA GLY A 204 17.34 0.53 -1.71
C GLY A 204 17.88 1.75 -2.47
N ASN A 205 17.82 2.93 -1.81
CA ASN A 205 18.40 4.19 -2.28
C ASN A 205 17.84 4.69 -3.64
N VAL A 206 16.58 4.41 -3.95
CA VAL A 206 15.89 4.86 -5.16
C VAL A 206 15.21 6.20 -4.93
N TRP A 207 15.25 7.07 -5.94
CA TRP A 207 14.53 8.34 -5.93
C TRP A 207 13.48 8.40 -7.02
N PHE A 208 12.23 8.62 -6.62
CA PHE A 208 11.11 8.91 -7.51
C PHE A 208 10.76 10.38 -7.46
N GLY A 209 10.69 11.03 -8.61
CA GLY A 209 10.05 12.33 -8.77
C GLY A 209 8.55 12.26 -8.49
N SER A 210 7.88 13.41 -8.44
CA SER A 210 6.42 13.46 -8.22
C SER A 210 5.65 12.93 -9.42
N HIS A 211 4.40 12.45 -9.18
CA HIS A 211 3.49 11.92 -10.21
C HIS A 211 4.01 10.70 -10.98
N VAL A 212 4.94 9.93 -10.40
CA VAL A 212 5.40 8.68 -11.00
C VAL A 212 4.34 7.59 -10.82
N GLN A 213 4.13 6.80 -11.86
CA GLN A 213 3.29 5.60 -11.83
C GLN A 213 4.16 4.37 -12.03
N VAL A 214 4.10 3.41 -11.12
CA VAL A 214 4.80 2.12 -11.22
C VAL A 214 3.77 1.01 -11.38
N LEU A 215 3.87 0.27 -12.49
CA LEU A 215 2.94 -0.79 -12.81
C LEU A 215 3.40 -2.13 -12.23
N ASP A 216 2.45 -3.07 -12.16
CA ASP A 216 2.70 -4.44 -11.67
C ASP A 216 3.78 -5.17 -12.47
N GLY A 217 4.52 -6.05 -11.82
CA GLY A 217 5.61 -6.83 -12.42
C GLY A 217 6.92 -6.08 -12.59
N VAL A 218 7.05 -4.85 -12.07
CA VAL A 218 8.27 -4.03 -12.24
C VAL A 218 9.27 -4.22 -11.10
N ASN A 219 10.55 -4.41 -11.46
CA ASN A 219 11.67 -4.34 -10.54
C ASN A 219 12.48 -3.07 -10.83
N ILE A 220 12.84 -2.33 -9.76
CA ILE A 220 13.64 -1.11 -9.86
C ILE A 220 14.93 -1.31 -9.06
N GLY A 221 16.05 -1.22 -9.78
CA GLY A 221 17.39 -1.49 -9.28
C GLY A 221 17.87 -0.44 -8.28
N HIS A 222 18.88 -0.81 -7.52
CA HIS A 222 19.51 0.02 -6.49
C HIS A 222 20.00 1.36 -7.06
N SER A 223 19.79 2.43 -6.32
CA SER A 223 20.25 3.78 -6.69
C SER A 223 19.73 4.32 -8.02
N ALA A 224 18.64 3.76 -8.56
CA ALA A 224 17.97 4.30 -9.73
C ALA A 224 17.27 5.63 -9.42
N ILE A 225 17.07 6.45 -10.46
CA ILE A 225 16.29 7.69 -10.39
C ILE A 225 15.17 7.61 -11.42
N VAL A 226 13.95 7.82 -10.98
CA VAL A 226 12.77 7.91 -11.84
C VAL A 226 12.30 9.37 -11.90
N GLY A 227 12.40 9.98 -13.07
CA GLY A 227 11.98 11.37 -13.30
C GLY A 227 10.48 11.58 -13.07
N ALA A 228 10.09 12.81 -12.73
CA ALA A 228 8.69 13.14 -12.49
C ALA A 228 7.77 12.79 -13.67
N SER A 229 6.52 12.43 -13.38
CA SER A 229 5.48 12.08 -14.36
C SER A 229 5.84 10.91 -15.29
N THR A 230 6.71 10.02 -14.85
CA THR A 230 7.10 8.82 -15.59
C THR A 230 6.11 7.68 -15.33
N VAL A 231 5.77 6.93 -16.38
CA VAL A 231 5.08 5.64 -16.25
C VAL A 231 6.11 4.52 -16.39
N VAL A 232 6.39 3.86 -15.26
CA VAL A 232 7.35 2.75 -15.18
C VAL A 232 6.61 1.45 -15.46
N ASN A 233 6.77 0.93 -16.66
CA ASN A 233 6.13 -0.30 -17.16
C ASN A 233 7.13 -1.38 -17.57
N LYS A 234 8.41 -1.19 -17.23
CA LYS A 234 9.52 -2.11 -17.49
C LYS A 234 10.49 -2.06 -16.31
N HIS A 235 11.33 -3.09 -16.18
CA HIS A 235 12.42 -3.07 -15.21
C HIS A 235 13.35 -1.88 -15.44
N VAL A 236 13.91 -1.36 -14.36
CA VAL A 236 14.91 -0.29 -14.35
C VAL A 236 16.16 -0.86 -13.71
N ASP A 237 17.28 -0.77 -14.42
CA ASP A 237 18.56 -1.30 -13.93
C ASP A 237 19.15 -0.41 -12.82
N GLU A 238 20.12 -0.96 -12.10
CA GLU A 238 20.82 -0.23 -11.05
C GLU A 238 21.50 1.03 -11.61
N PHE A 239 21.41 2.12 -10.87
CA PHE A 239 21.98 3.43 -11.19
C PHE A 239 21.40 4.10 -12.43
N ASP A 240 20.40 3.53 -13.08
CA ASP A 240 19.75 4.16 -14.22
C ASP A 240 18.95 5.40 -13.80
N VAL A 241 18.97 6.40 -14.69
CA VAL A 241 18.08 7.56 -14.67
C VAL A 241 17.08 7.39 -15.79
N VAL A 242 15.82 7.20 -15.44
CA VAL A 242 14.74 7.00 -16.41
C VAL A 242 13.71 8.11 -16.34
N ALA A 243 13.08 8.46 -17.47
CA ALA A 243 11.98 9.43 -17.48
C ALA A 243 11.05 9.27 -18.69
N GLY A 244 9.87 9.83 -18.57
CA GLY A 244 8.92 10.07 -19.67
C GLY A 244 7.84 9.01 -19.84
N VAL A 245 6.94 9.30 -20.83
CA VAL A 245 5.87 8.40 -21.28
C VAL A 245 5.91 8.40 -22.81
N PRO A 246 6.39 7.32 -23.43
CA PRO A 246 6.93 6.09 -22.85
C PRO A 246 8.23 6.30 -22.10
N MET A 247 8.48 5.49 -21.09
CA MET A 247 9.72 5.52 -20.29
C MET A 247 10.95 5.23 -21.16
N LYS A 248 11.98 6.06 -20.98
CA LYS A 248 13.30 5.90 -21.61
C LYS A 248 14.40 5.99 -20.55
N VAL A 249 15.46 5.21 -20.74
CA VAL A 249 16.72 5.38 -20.03
C VAL A 249 17.41 6.62 -20.59
N LEU A 250 17.71 7.59 -19.74
CA LEU A 250 18.38 8.84 -20.12
C LEU A 250 19.90 8.70 -19.98
N LYS A 251 20.34 8.07 -18.91
CA LYS A 251 21.76 7.75 -18.63
C LYS A 251 21.88 6.73 -17.51
N ASN A 252 23.04 6.12 -17.37
CA ASN A 252 23.42 5.39 -16.17
C ASN A 252 24.44 6.22 -15.38
N ARG A 253 24.25 6.34 -14.04
CA ARG A 253 25.04 7.21 -13.16
C ARG A 253 26.47 6.70 -12.91
N GLN A 254 26.74 5.42 -13.20
CA GLN A 254 28.09 4.84 -13.08
C GLN A 254 28.94 5.08 -14.31
N THR A 255 28.30 5.23 -15.49
CA THR A 255 29.01 5.35 -16.77
C THR A 255 28.90 6.74 -17.40
N ALA A 256 28.24 7.68 -16.72
CA ALA A 256 27.97 9.04 -17.22
C ALA A 256 29.04 10.05 -16.74
#